data_3172f288f42de378d6f7cccd6a6cb0ff
#
_entry.id   3172f288f42de378d6f7cccd6a6cb0ff
#
_cell.length_a   1.000
_cell.length_b   1.000
_cell.length_c   1.000
_cell.angle_alpha   90.00
_cell.angle_beta   90.00
_cell.angle_gamma   90.00
#
_symmetry.space_group_name_H-M   'P 1'
#
loop_
_entity.id
_entity.type
_entity.pdbx_description
1 polymer ?
#
loop_
_entity_poly.entity_id
_entity_poly.type
_entity_poly.pdbx_seq_one_letter_code
_entity_poly.pdbx_strand_id
1 'polypeptide(L)'
;YTITVLLTIEDSGFCHKGEGITFVKENGLTFNGSFPVNTHGGQLGAGQAAGMAGGMSQPVEGVRQIMGRANGRQVDNCNAALITGTGGIMSEQSAIILEGA
;
A
#
# COMPACT_ATOMS: atom_id res chain seq x y z
N TYR A 1 6.95 -8.51 -2.47
CA TYR A 1 7.66 -9.39 -1.52
C TYR A 1 7.43 -8.90 -0.10
N THR A 2 7.30 -9.83 0.84
CA THR A 2 7.04 -9.49 2.26
C THR A 2 8.09 -8.57 2.85
N ILE A 3 9.37 -8.81 2.57
CA ILE A 3 10.45 -7.95 3.05
C ILE A 3 10.33 -6.52 2.52
N THR A 4 9.91 -6.35 1.28
CA THR A 4 9.71 -5.01 0.69
C THR A 4 8.62 -4.23 1.43
N VAL A 5 7.53 -4.89 1.83
CA VAL A 5 6.47 -4.25 2.61
C VAL A 5 6.99 -3.78 3.97
N LEU A 6 7.74 -4.64 4.68
CA LEU A 6 8.33 -4.28 5.97
C LEU A 6 9.30 -3.09 5.85
N LEU A 7 10.19 -3.12 4.86
CA LEU A 7 11.12 -2.03 4.62
C LEU A 7 10.40 -0.73 4.26
N THR A 8 9.36 -0.81 3.44
CA THR A 8 8.55 0.36 3.07
C THR A 8 7.88 0.99 4.29
N ILE A 9 7.33 0.20 5.19
CA ILE A 9 6.71 0.70 6.44
C ILE A 9 7.76 1.43 7.30
N GLU A 10 8.93 0.85 7.48
CA GLU A 10 10.02 1.46 8.25
C GLU A 10 10.55 2.73 7.57
N ASP A 11 10.83 2.66 6.25
CA ASP A 11 11.40 3.77 5.50
C ASP A 11 10.43 4.94 5.33
N SER A 12 9.14 4.67 5.37
CA SER A 12 8.10 5.70 5.36
C SER A 12 7.88 6.35 6.74
N GLY A 13 8.57 5.89 7.78
CA GLY A 13 8.53 6.48 9.10
C GLY A 13 7.34 6.08 9.98
N PHE A 14 6.60 5.03 9.61
CA PHE A 14 5.48 4.54 10.42
C PHE A 14 5.95 3.82 11.70
N CYS A 15 7.19 3.34 11.72
CA CYS A 15 7.86 2.78 12.87
C CYS A 15 9.37 2.99 12.75
N HIS A 16 10.12 2.74 13.82
CA HIS A 16 11.58 2.82 13.78
C HIS A 16 12.19 1.68 12.97
N LYS A 17 13.37 1.90 12.44
CA LYS A 17 14.16 0.88 11.75
C LYS A 17 14.36 -0.34 12.64
N GLY A 18 14.08 -1.53 12.09
CA GLY A 18 14.15 -2.79 12.81
C GLY A 18 12.87 -3.19 13.56
N GLU A 19 11.87 -2.30 13.64
CA GLU A 19 10.61 -2.55 14.35
C GLU A 19 9.45 -2.94 13.44
N GLY A 20 9.67 -3.09 12.14
CA GLY A 20 8.62 -3.40 11.16
C GLY A 20 7.83 -4.66 11.48
N ILE A 21 8.50 -5.72 11.94
CA ILE A 21 7.84 -6.98 12.32
C ILE A 21 6.92 -6.76 13.53
N THR A 22 7.38 -6.04 14.55
CA THR A 22 6.57 -5.71 15.74
C THR A 22 5.38 -4.86 15.36
N PHE A 23 5.60 -3.84 14.52
CA PHE A 23 4.54 -2.98 14.00
C PHE A 23 3.44 -3.80 13.28
N VAL A 24 3.83 -4.71 12.39
CA VAL A 24 2.88 -5.56 11.66
C VAL A 24 2.12 -6.51 12.59
N LYS A 25 2.77 -7.03 13.64
CA LYS A 25 2.09 -7.87 14.63
C LYS A 25 1.07 -7.10 15.48
N GLU A 26 1.34 -5.84 15.76
CA GLU A 26 0.47 -4.98 16.58
C GLU A 26 -0.66 -4.33 15.77
N ASN A 27 -0.53 -4.26 14.45
CA ASN A 27 -1.50 -3.59 13.58
C ASN A 27 -2.13 -4.55 12.58
N GLY A 28 -3.44 -4.45 12.40
CA GLY A 28 -4.14 -5.18 11.35
C GLY A 28 -3.90 -4.54 9.99
N LEU A 29 -3.35 -5.30 9.04
CA LEU A 29 -3.02 -4.81 7.69
C LEU A 29 -4.14 -4.99 6.67
N THR A 30 -5.24 -5.63 7.03
CA THR A 30 -6.41 -5.80 6.16
C THR A 30 -7.19 -4.50 6.01
N PHE A 31 -8.09 -4.43 5.02
CA PHE A 31 -8.85 -3.20 4.74
C PHE A 31 -9.65 -2.68 5.95
N ASN A 32 -10.04 -3.56 6.86
CA ASN A 32 -10.76 -3.25 8.09
C ASN A 32 -9.85 -3.23 9.34
N GLY A 33 -8.55 -3.31 9.15
CA GLY A 33 -7.57 -3.25 10.23
C GLY A 33 -7.16 -1.82 10.58
N SER A 34 -6.30 -1.69 11.58
CA SER A 34 -5.80 -0.39 12.06
C SER A 34 -4.80 0.28 11.11
N PHE A 35 -4.16 -0.48 10.24
CA PHE A 35 -3.19 0.02 9.27
C PHE A 35 -3.35 -0.70 7.92
N PRO A 36 -4.36 -0.34 7.12
CA PRO A 36 -4.65 -1.02 5.86
C PRO A 36 -3.51 -0.91 4.85
N VAL A 37 -3.06 -2.03 4.31
CA VAL A 37 -1.98 -2.12 3.32
C VAL A 37 -2.43 -3.01 2.17
N ASN A 38 -2.18 -2.56 0.93
CA ASN A 38 -2.48 -3.34 -0.28
C ASN A 38 -3.91 -3.89 -0.30
N THR A 39 -4.89 -3.04 -0.06
CA THR A 39 -6.29 -3.43 0.11
C THR A 39 -6.90 -4.13 -1.11
N HIS A 40 -6.32 -3.95 -2.29
CA HIS A 40 -6.72 -4.65 -3.53
C HIS A 40 -6.10 -6.06 -3.67
N GLY A 41 -5.28 -6.49 -2.69
CA GLY A 41 -4.58 -7.77 -2.70
C GLY A 41 -3.12 -7.69 -3.16
N GLY A 42 -2.61 -6.50 -3.43
CA GLY A 42 -1.28 -6.31 -4.01
C GLY A 42 -1.18 -6.87 -5.43
N GLN A 43 0.00 -6.87 -6.00
CA GLN A 43 0.21 -7.39 -7.37
C GLN A 43 -0.08 -8.89 -7.49
N LEU A 44 0.16 -9.67 -6.44
CA LEU A 44 -0.16 -11.10 -6.44
C LEU A 44 -1.66 -11.36 -6.44
N GLY A 45 -2.42 -10.62 -5.64
CA GLY A 45 -3.87 -10.80 -5.52
C GLY A 45 -4.67 -10.13 -6.65
N ALA A 46 -4.29 -8.91 -7.02
CA ALA A 46 -4.99 -8.12 -8.02
C ALA A 46 -4.59 -8.45 -9.48
N GLY A 47 -3.51 -9.18 -9.65
CA GLY A 47 -2.90 -9.46 -10.94
C GLY A 47 -1.86 -8.43 -11.34
N GLN A 48 -0.85 -8.88 -12.02
CA GLN A 48 0.20 -8.05 -12.60
C GLN A 48 0.11 -8.15 -14.12
N ALA A 49 -0.25 -7.06 -14.78
CA ALA A 49 -0.22 -7.01 -16.23
C ALA A 49 1.25 -7.11 -16.70
N ALA A 50 1.50 -8.08 -17.53
CA ALA A 50 2.85 -8.34 -18.05
C ALA A 50 3.47 -7.06 -18.63
N GLY A 51 4.51 -6.59 -18.01
CA GLY A 51 5.46 -5.63 -18.54
C GLY A 51 5.08 -4.15 -18.50
N MET A 52 3.82 -3.74 -18.39
CA MET A 52 3.49 -2.33 -18.62
C MET A 52 2.55 -1.66 -17.61
N ALA A 53 1.69 -2.36 -16.94
CA ALA A 53 0.68 -1.75 -16.07
C ALA A 53 0.73 -2.22 -14.61
N GLY A 54 1.68 -3.07 -14.26
CA GLY A 54 1.79 -3.63 -12.91
C GLY A 54 1.89 -2.57 -11.81
N GLY A 55 2.61 -1.48 -12.07
CA GLY A 55 2.76 -0.38 -11.14
C GLY A 55 1.55 0.54 -11.00
N MET A 56 0.56 0.44 -11.89
CA MET A 56 -0.62 1.30 -11.85
C MET A 56 -1.74 0.75 -10.95
N SER A 57 -1.68 -0.48 -10.53
CA SER A 57 -2.72 -1.06 -9.68
C SER A 57 -2.81 -0.36 -8.32
N GLN A 58 -1.69 0.03 -7.75
CA GLN A 58 -1.64 0.75 -6.47
C GLN A 58 -2.24 2.16 -6.57
N PRO A 59 -1.84 3.03 -7.52
CA PRO A 59 -2.51 4.33 -7.71
C PRO A 59 -4.02 4.21 -7.95
N VAL A 60 -4.45 3.26 -8.78
CA VAL A 60 -5.88 3.03 -9.05
C VAL A 60 -6.62 2.65 -7.75
N GLU A 61 -6.06 1.75 -6.96
CA GLU A 61 -6.66 1.39 -5.67
C GLU A 61 -6.69 2.59 -4.70
N GLY A 62 -5.61 3.36 -4.61
CA GLY A 62 -5.57 4.57 -3.80
C GLY A 62 -6.68 5.55 -4.17
N VAL A 63 -6.87 5.82 -5.46
CA VAL A 63 -7.95 6.68 -5.96
C VAL A 63 -9.32 6.12 -5.60
N ARG A 64 -9.55 4.82 -5.80
CA ARG A 64 -10.82 4.16 -5.42
C ARG A 64 -11.13 4.29 -3.94
N GLN A 65 -10.13 4.10 -3.08
CA GLN A 65 -10.29 4.23 -1.64
C GLN A 65 -10.65 5.68 -1.24
N ILE A 66 -9.93 6.67 -1.77
CA ILE A 66 -10.21 8.09 -1.50
C ILE A 66 -11.59 8.50 -2.00
N MET A 67 -12.03 7.99 -3.15
CA MET A 67 -13.34 8.28 -3.72
C MET A 67 -14.48 7.49 -3.09
N GLY A 68 -14.23 6.59 -2.15
CA GLY A 68 -15.25 5.71 -1.57
C GLY A 68 -15.80 4.68 -2.55
N ARG A 69 -15.01 4.25 -3.55
CA ARG A 69 -15.43 3.34 -4.62
C ARG A 69 -14.72 1.99 -4.59
N ALA A 70 -14.19 1.60 -3.44
CA ALA A 70 -13.50 0.31 -3.29
C ALA A 70 -14.43 -0.87 -2.99
N ASN A 71 -15.75 -0.62 -2.90
CA ASN A 71 -16.77 -1.65 -2.65
C ASN A 71 -16.48 -2.47 -1.37
N GLY A 72 -16.49 -3.81 -1.46
CA GLY A 72 -16.36 -4.71 -0.31
C GLY A 72 -15.02 -4.64 0.45
N ARG A 73 -14.05 -3.82 0.00
CA ARG A 73 -12.76 -3.60 0.67
C ARG A 73 -12.51 -2.15 1.03
N GLN A 74 -13.57 -1.34 1.10
CA GLN A 74 -13.46 0.07 1.43
C GLN A 74 -12.93 0.27 2.86
N VAL A 75 -11.88 1.08 2.98
CA VAL A 75 -11.34 1.54 4.26
C VAL A 75 -12.23 2.66 4.80
N ASP A 76 -12.65 2.53 6.05
CA ASP A 76 -13.48 3.55 6.69
C ASP A 76 -12.68 4.86 6.87
N ASN A 77 -13.33 5.98 6.54
CA ASN A 77 -12.75 7.33 6.69
C ASN A 77 -11.38 7.48 6.00
N CYS A 78 -11.23 6.92 4.80
CA CYS A 78 -10.00 7.04 4.02
C CYS A 78 -9.87 8.44 3.43
N ASN A 79 -9.13 9.32 4.12
CA ASN A 79 -8.89 10.70 3.71
C ASN A 79 -7.53 10.91 3.04
N ALA A 80 -6.61 9.99 3.25
CA ALA A 80 -5.29 10.02 2.63
C ALA A 80 -4.81 8.61 2.30
N ALA A 81 -4.04 8.48 1.25
CA ALA A 81 -3.40 7.23 0.85
C ALA A 81 -1.95 7.48 0.45
N LEU A 82 -1.04 6.71 1.02
CA LEU A 82 0.35 6.66 0.57
C LEU A 82 0.49 5.52 -0.44
N ILE A 83 1.01 5.83 -1.61
CA ILE A 83 1.29 4.87 -2.67
C ILE A 83 2.79 4.86 -2.89
N THR A 84 3.40 3.68 -2.78
CA THR A 84 4.82 3.50 -3.04
C THR A 84 5.04 2.61 -4.24
N GLY A 85 6.07 2.89 -4.99
CA GLY A 85 6.51 2.08 -6.13
C GLY A 85 7.98 1.73 -6.02
N THR A 86 8.30 0.50 -6.37
CA THR A 86 9.68 -0.01 -6.40
C THR A 86 9.96 -0.53 -7.79
N GLY A 87 10.91 0.08 -8.49
CA GLY A 87 11.32 -0.30 -9.84
C GLY A 87 12.62 -1.08 -9.88
N GLY A 88 12.77 -1.92 -10.90
CA GLY A 88 13.96 -2.74 -11.08
C GLY A 88 14.18 -3.70 -9.92
N ILE A 89 15.45 -3.89 -9.51
CA ILE A 89 15.80 -4.66 -8.32
C ILE A 89 16.00 -3.68 -7.17
N MET A 90 14.90 -3.03 -6.75
CA MET A 90 14.90 -1.98 -5.70
C MET A 90 15.84 -0.81 -6.05
N SER A 91 16.06 -0.55 -7.33
CA SER A 91 16.96 0.49 -7.81
C SER A 91 16.29 1.85 -7.99
N GLU A 92 14.97 1.85 -8.11
CA GLU A 92 14.16 3.07 -8.23
C GLU A 92 13.01 3.03 -7.22
N GLN A 93 12.77 4.15 -6.58
CA GLN A 93 11.70 4.29 -5.59
C GLN A 93 10.84 5.49 -5.93
N SER A 94 9.55 5.36 -5.72
CA SER A 94 8.62 6.47 -5.86
C SER A 94 7.61 6.45 -4.72
N ALA A 95 7.11 7.62 -4.37
CA ALA A 95 6.03 7.76 -3.39
C ALA A 95 5.07 8.86 -3.85
N ILE A 96 3.78 8.59 -3.72
CA ILE A 96 2.70 9.53 -4.02
C ILE A 96 1.78 9.57 -2.81
N ILE A 97 1.42 10.76 -2.36
CA ILE A 97 0.36 10.94 -1.36
C ILE A 97 -0.88 11.47 -2.07
N LEU A 98 -1.99 10.77 -1.91
CA LEU A 98 -3.30 11.22 -2.36
C LEU A 98 -4.09 11.68 -1.13
N GLU A 99 -4.80 12.78 -1.28
CA GLU A 99 -5.69 13.30 -0.24
C GLU A 99 -7.08 13.53 -0.82
N GLY A 100 -8.09 13.30 -0.01
CA GLY A 100 -9.47 13.66 -0.34
C GLY A 100 -9.67 15.17 -0.31
N ALA A 101 -10.49 15.64 -1.23
CA ALA A 101 -10.87 17.06 -1.26
C ALA A 101 -11.85 17.41 -0.12
#